data_8a51be4be8b28700ae709253f2a55d6a
#
_entry.id   8a51be4be8b28700ae709253f2a55d6a
#
_cell.length_a   1.000
_cell.length_b   1.000
_cell.length_c   1.000
_cell.angle_alpha   90.00
_cell.angle_beta   90.00
_cell.angle_gamma   90.00
#
_symmetry.space_group_name_H-M   'P 1'
#
loop_
_entity.id
_entity.type
_entity.pdbx_description
1 polymer ?
#
loop_
_entity_poly.entity_id
_entity_poly.type
_entity_poly.pdbx_seq_one_letter_code
_entity_poly.pdbx_strand_id
1 'polypeptide(L)' 'MISSAVSDLHTVRDFIRYAVSRFNAAGLFFGHGSDNAWDEAVYLTLHTLCLPLDRLEPFLDARLLPDEKQRLLDIYRRR' A
#
# COMPACT_ATOMS: atom_id res chain seq x y z
N MET A 1 0.09 18.01 -5.39
CA MET A 1 -0.96 17.39 -5.81
C MET A 1 -0.94 15.92 -5.84
N ILE A 2 -1.73 15.33 -5.10
CA ILE A 2 -1.78 13.93 -5.01
C ILE A 2 -2.94 13.36 -5.73
N SER A 3 -3.65 14.21 -6.35
CA SER A 3 -4.90 13.79 -6.90
C SER A 3 -4.77 12.76 -8.00
N SER A 4 -3.67 12.75 -8.74
CA SER A 4 -3.58 11.77 -9.81
C SER A 4 -3.44 10.35 -9.25
N ALA A 5 -2.70 10.16 -8.16
CA ALA A 5 -2.62 8.86 -7.54
C ALA A 5 -3.98 8.42 -7.00
N VAL A 6 -4.69 9.34 -6.34
CA VAL A 6 -6.01 9.03 -5.83
C VAL A 6 -6.97 8.70 -6.96
N SER A 7 -6.88 9.42 -8.07
CA SER A 7 -7.78 9.22 -9.20
C SER A 7 -7.50 7.96 -9.98
N ASP A 8 -6.22 7.62 -10.11
CA ASP A 8 -5.82 6.54 -11.02
C ASP A 8 -5.72 5.18 -10.35
N LEU A 9 -5.58 5.14 -9.05
CA LEU A 9 -5.49 3.88 -8.32
C LEU A 9 -6.83 3.56 -7.71
N HIS A 10 -7.29 2.34 -7.89
CA HIS A 10 -8.65 1.98 -7.47
C HIS A 10 -8.74 0.80 -6.52
N THR A 11 -7.86 -0.17 -6.64
CA THR A 11 -7.98 -1.41 -5.87
C THR A 11 -6.82 -1.56 -4.90
N VAL A 12 -6.98 -2.53 -3.99
CA VAL A 12 -5.90 -2.89 -3.07
C VAL A 12 -4.65 -3.26 -3.86
N ARG A 13 -4.81 -4.03 -4.93
CA ARG A 13 -3.70 -4.42 -5.80
C ARG A 13 -2.98 -3.20 -6.34
N ASP A 14 -3.74 -2.22 -6.81
CA ASP A 14 -3.17 -1.00 -7.37
C ASP A 14 -2.31 -0.27 -6.34
N PHE A 15 -2.79 -0.18 -5.12
CA PHE A 15 -2.08 0.56 -4.09
C PHE A 15 -0.85 -0.18 -3.61
N ILE A 16 -0.90 -1.51 -3.53
CA ILE A 16 0.28 -2.28 -3.16
C ILE A 16 1.36 -2.10 -4.20
N ARG A 17 1.00 -2.21 -5.49
CA ARG A 17 1.97 -2.03 -6.56
C ARG A 17 2.58 -0.63 -6.51
N TYR A 18 1.75 0.38 -6.27
CA TYR A 18 2.24 1.75 -6.17
C TYR A 18 3.21 1.89 -5.01
N ALA A 19 2.88 1.31 -3.86
CA ALA A 19 3.74 1.37 -2.69
C ALA A 19 5.08 0.70 -2.95
N VAL A 20 5.06 -0.46 -3.62
CA VAL A 20 6.30 -1.15 -3.95
C VAL A 20 7.20 -0.26 -4.79
N SER A 21 6.62 0.38 -5.82
CA SER A 21 7.41 1.26 -6.68
C SER A 21 8.00 2.42 -5.89
N ARG A 22 7.19 3.00 -5.01
CA ARG A 22 7.62 4.14 -4.21
C ARG A 22 8.74 3.75 -3.26
N PHE A 23 8.62 2.60 -2.59
CA PHE A 23 9.63 2.17 -1.65
C PHE A 23 10.94 1.83 -2.34
N ASN A 24 10.87 1.19 -3.50
CA ASN A 24 12.07 0.87 -4.25
C ASN A 24 12.74 2.13 -4.79
N ALA A 25 11.97 3.08 -5.25
CA ALA A 25 12.52 4.33 -5.77
C ALA A 25 13.20 5.13 -4.67
N ALA A 26 12.70 5.05 -3.45
CA ALA A 26 13.29 5.77 -2.33
C ALA A 26 14.51 5.05 -1.75
N GLY A 27 14.78 3.82 -2.21
CA GLY A 27 15.90 3.05 -1.68
C GLY A 27 15.75 2.69 -0.23
N LEU A 28 14.52 2.47 0.21
CA LEU A 28 14.27 2.17 1.61
C LEU A 28 14.83 0.82 2.00
N PHE A 29 15.29 0.76 3.24
CA PHE A 29 15.86 -0.44 3.78
C PHE A 29 14.92 -0.97 4.84
N PHE A 30 14.45 -2.17 4.66
CA PHE A 30 13.51 -2.76 5.59
C PHE A 30 14.25 -3.68 6.54
N GLY A 31 13.88 -3.63 7.79
CA GLY A 31 14.60 -4.38 8.79
C GLY A 31 14.23 -5.85 8.81
N HIS A 32 14.29 -6.40 9.98
CA HIS A 32 14.06 -7.82 10.16
C HIS A 32 12.64 -8.19 9.82
N GLY A 33 12.46 -9.34 9.24
CA GLY A 33 11.16 -9.85 8.96
C GLY A 33 10.55 -9.33 7.67
N SER A 34 11.08 -8.24 7.15
CA SER A 34 10.55 -7.69 5.92
C SER A 34 11.73 -7.23 5.10
N ASP A 35 12.20 -8.05 4.23
CA ASP A 35 13.40 -7.75 3.47
C ASP A 35 13.11 -7.31 2.04
N ASN A 36 11.87 -7.00 1.73
CA ASN A 36 11.55 -6.49 0.41
C ASN A 36 10.35 -5.57 0.48
N ALA A 37 10.25 -4.75 -0.54
CA ALA A 37 9.21 -3.73 -0.60
C ALA A 37 7.81 -4.34 -0.68
N TRP A 38 7.69 -5.50 -1.29
CA TRP A 38 6.38 -6.14 -1.42
C TRP A 38 5.79 -6.48 -0.06
N ASP A 39 6.56 -7.14 0.79
CA ASP A 39 6.07 -7.53 2.12
C ASP A 39 5.70 -6.31 2.94
N GLU A 40 6.51 -5.28 2.88
CA GLU A 40 6.23 -4.06 3.63
C GLU A 40 4.96 -3.39 3.10
N ALA A 41 4.81 -3.31 1.80
CA ALA A 41 3.63 -2.70 1.20
C ALA A 41 2.37 -3.45 1.56
N VAL A 42 2.41 -4.77 1.53
CA VAL A 42 1.27 -5.61 1.89
C VAL A 42 0.90 -5.39 3.35
N TYR A 43 1.89 -5.43 4.22
CA TYR A 43 1.64 -5.26 5.66
C TYR A 43 1.00 -3.90 5.94
N LEU A 44 1.58 -2.83 5.41
CA LEU A 44 1.06 -1.50 5.67
C LEU A 44 -0.34 -1.33 5.12
N THR A 45 -0.58 -1.88 3.94
CA THR A 45 -1.88 -1.74 3.31
C THR A 45 -2.97 -2.47 4.09
N LEU A 46 -2.73 -3.72 4.42
CA LEU A 46 -3.73 -4.50 5.15
C LEU A 46 -3.95 -3.94 6.54
N HIS A 47 -2.89 -3.55 7.21
CA HIS A 47 -2.99 -2.98 8.55
C HIS A 47 -3.81 -1.69 8.54
N THR A 48 -3.52 -0.81 7.61
CA THR A 48 -4.22 0.47 7.52
C THR A 48 -5.70 0.29 7.22
N LEU A 49 -6.03 -0.70 6.40
CA LEU A 49 -7.42 -0.96 6.03
C LEU A 49 -8.14 -1.86 7.03
N CYS A 50 -7.47 -2.27 8.08
CA CYS A 50 -8.05 -3.16 9.10
C CYS A 50 -8.48 -4.49 8.50
N LEU A 51 -7.66 -5.02 7.61
CA LEU A 51 -7.91 -6.31 6.97
C LEU A 51 -7.02 -7.38 7.58
N PRO A 52 -7.41 -8.64 7.50
CA PRO A 52 -6.58 -9.73 8.05
C PRO A 52 -5.22 -9.77 7.39
N LEU A 53 -4.17 -9.81 8.19
CA LEU A 53 -2.82 -9.75 7.68
C LEU A 53 -2.37 -11.02 6.96
N ASP A 54 -3.08 -12.10 7.16
CA ASP A 54 -2.76 -13.37 6.52
C ASP A 54 -3.68 -13.69 5.36
N ARG A 55 -4.50 -12.74 4.93
CA ARG A 55 -5.46 -12.99 3.88
C ARG A 55 -5.49 -11.87 2.86
N LEU A 56 -4.49 -11.83 2.04
CA LEU A 56 -4.43 -10.78 1.02
C LEU A 56 -5.32 -11.05 -0.18
N GLU A 57 -5.32 -12.28 -0.65
CA GLU A 57 -5.95 -12.58 -1.94
C GLU A 57 -7.40 -12.18 -2.10
N PRO A 58 -8.27 -12.45 -1.13
CA PRO A 58 -9.68 -12.08 -1.32
C PRO A 58 -9.91 -10.59 -1.50
N PHE A 59 -8.93 -9.77 -1.08
CA PHE A 59 -9.11 -8.32 -1.10
C PHE A 59 -8.36 -7.62 -2.23
N LEU A 60 -7.58 -8.36 -3.01
CA LEU A 60 -6.72 -7.73 -4.00
C LEU A 60 -7.49 -6.88 -5.00
N ASP A 61 -8.64 -7.34 -5.43
CA ASP A 61 -9.42 -6.61 -6.42
C ASP A 61 -10.51 -5.74 -5.82
N ALA A 62 -10.51 -5.60 -4.50
CA ALA A 62 -11.49 -4.75 -3.84
C ALA A 62 -11.18 -3.29 -4.10
N ARG A 63 -12.24 -2.53 -4.38
CA ARG A 63 -12.09 -1.11 -4.61
C ARG A 63 -12.04 -0.36 -3.30
N LEU A 64 -11.30 0.73 -3.29
CA LEU A 64 -11.08 1.51 -2.08
C LEU A 64 -11.93 2.76 -2.08
N LEU A 65 -12.34 3.17 -0.90
CA LEU A 65 -13.04 4.43 -0.71
C LEU A 65 -12.04 5.59 -0.77
N PRO A 66 -12.49 6.80 -1.12
CA PRO A 66 -11.56 7.93 -1.23
C PRO A 66 -10.76 8.20 0.04
N ASP A 67 -11.37 8.10 1.21
CA ASP A 67 -10.61 8.33 2.44
C ASP A 67 -9.66 7.20 2.76
N GLU A 68 -9.98 5.98 2.34
CA GLU A 68 -9.04 4.87 2.47
C GLU A 68 -7.82 5.10 1.60
N LYS A 69 -8.03 5.56 0.38
CA LYS A 69 -6.93 5.88 -0.52
C LYS A 69 -6.02 6.94 0.09
N GLN A 70 -6.61 7.96 0.68
CA GLN A 70 -5.83 9.03 1.27
C GLN A 70 -5.01 8.52 2.45
N ARG A 71 -5.60 7.68 3.29
CA ARG A 71 -4.87 7.12 4.42
C ARG A 71 -3.70 6.27 3.98
N LEU A 72 -3.88 5.50 2.91
CA LEU A 72 -2.79 4.68 2.39
C LEU A 72 -1.66 5.55 1.85
N LEU A 73 -2.00 6.58 1.10
CA LEU A 73 -0.96 7.46 0.57
C LEU A 73 -0.20 8.15 1.70
N ASP A 74 -0.90 8.52 2.75
CA ASP A 74 -0.25 9.14 3.90
C ASP A 74 0.72 8.19 4.59
N ILE A 75 0.30 6.95 4.81
CA ILE A 75 1.15 6.00 5.50
C ILE A 75 2.36 5.63 4.64
N TYR A 76 2.18 5.52 3.33
CA TYR A 76 3.30 5.23 2.43
C TYR A 76 4.31 6.38 2.46
N ARG A 77 3.82 7.61 2.53
CA ARG A 77 4.70 8.76 2.56
C ARG A 77 5.54 8.83 3.82
N ARG A 78 5.01 8.36 4.91
CA ARG A 78 5.75 8.35 6.17
C ARG A 78 6.84 7.31 6.21
N ARG A 79 6.79 6.37 5.30
CA ARG A 79 7.78 5.33 5.26
C ARG A 79 9.05 5.85 4.61
#